data_f6adb58bde09f28a35dad8d157fa204f
#
_entry.id   f6adb58bde09f28a35dad8d157fa204f
#
_cell.length_a   1.000
_cell.length_b   1.000
_cell.length_c   1.000
_cell.angle_alpha   90.00
_cell.angle_beta   90.00
_cell.angle_gamma   90.00
#
_symmetry.space_group_name_H-M   'P 1'
#
loop_
_entity.id
_entity.type
_entity.pdbx_description
1 polymer ?
#
loop_
_entity_poly.entity_id
_entity_poly.type
_entity_poly.pdbx_seq_one_letter_code
_entity_poly.pdbx_strand_id
1 'polypeptide(L)'
;MNDNLIIQCILTVGGWIIVYILAIRQNTRLKKKEVTIEFLIQAWRMLEKASNRKDNKYIADIEIAVADIQLLGTKRQIKLAQQLAKEIAEIGEGSTLELLILLREDLRKEFMLEETPREFKFLRFFK
;
A
#
# COMPACT_ATOMS: atom_id res chain seq x y z
N MET A 1 -7.51 53.00 -20.74
CA MET A 1 -7.74 51.58 -20.48
C MET A 1 -8.73 51.42 -19.35
N ASN A 2 -9.72 50.62 -19.56
CA ASN A 2 -10.81 50.50 -18.61
C ASN A 2 -10.38 49.61 -17.43
N ASP A 3 -10.50 50.12 -16.20
CA ASP A 3 -10.10 49.36 -15.00
C ASP A 3 -10.80 48.01 -14.90
N ASN A 4 -12.04 47.89 -15.41
CA ASN A 4 -12.80 46.66 -15.45
C ASN A 4 -12.12 45.57 -16.33
N LEU A 5 -11.47 45.98 -17.43
CA LEU A 5 -10.78 45.07 -18.32
C LEU A 5 -9.54 44.48 -17.63
N ILE A 6 -8.81 45.30 -16.89
CA ILE A 6 -7.64 44.86 -16.12
C ILE A 6 -8.05 43.86 -15.05
N ILE A 7 -9.13 44.15 -14.31
CA ILE A 7 -9.66 43.25 -13.26
C ILE A 7 -10.08 41.90 -13.86
N GLN A 8 -10.77 41.92 -15.03
CA GLN A 8 -11.16 40.68 -15.71
C GLN A 8 -9.96 39.85 -16.13
N CYS A 9 -8.89 40.47 -16.65
CA CYS A 9 -7.67 39.77 -17.02
C CYS A 9 -7.00 39.15 -15.81
N ILE A 10 -6.94 39.87 -14.67
CA ILE A 10 -6.34 39.35 -13.43
C ILE A 10 -7.14 38.15 -12.90
N LEU A 11 -8.48 38.23 -12.89
CA LEU A 11 -9.35 37.16 -12.44
C LEU A 11 -9.22 35.90 -13.32
N THR A 12 -9.14 36.10 -14.64
CA THR A 12 -8.99 34.99 -15.60
C THR A 12 -7.65 34.27 -15.40
N VAL A 13 -6.55 35.01 -15.32
CA VAL A 13 -5.21 34.44 -15.11
C VAL A 13 -5.11 33.76 -13.74
N GLY A 14 -5.65 34.38 -12.68
CA GLY A 14 -5.71 33.81 -11.34
C GLY A 14 -6.49 32.51 -11.31
N GLY A 15 -7.63 32.44 -12.00
CA GLY A 15 -8.43 31.22 -12.13
C GLY A 15 -7.67 30.09 -12.80
N TRP A 16 -6.97 30.38 -13.89
CA TRP A 16 -6.13 29.40 -14.58
C TRP A 16 -5.01 28.84 -13.71
N ILE A 17 -4.34 29.71 -12.94
CA ILE A 17 -3.27 29.29 -12.01
C ILE A 17 -3.82 28.36 -10.95
N ILE A 18 -4.98 28.68 -10.36
CA ILE A 18 -5.62 27.85 -9.33
C ILE A 18 -5.96 26.47 -9.89
N VAL A 19 -6.58 26.40 -11.07
CA VAL A 19 -6.92 25.14 -11.75
C VAL A 19 -5.67 24.31 -12.00
N TYR A 20 -4.59 24.94 -12.46
CA TYR A 20 -3.31 24.29 -12.73
C TYR A 20 -2.70 23.68 -11.46
N ILE A 21 -2.69 24.44 -10.36
CA ILE A 21 -2.16 23.97 -9.07
C ILE A 21 -2.99 22.79 -8.55
N LEU A 22 -4.33 22.87 -8.64
CA LEU A 22 -5.21 21.79 -8.20
C LEU A 22 -5.00 20.53 -9.04
N ALA A 23 -4.85 20.67 -10.36
CA ALA A 23 -4.57 19.53 -11.24
C ALA A 23 -3.25 18.85 -10.91
N ILE A 24 -2.18 19.62 -10.65
CA ILE A 24 -0.88 19.07 -10.25
C ILE A 24 -0.98 18.32 -8.92
N ARG A 25 -1.65 18.91 -7.93
CA ARG A 25 -1.84 18.26 -6.62
C ARG A 25 -2.59 16.93 -6.75
N GLN A 26 -3.65 16.91 -7.55
CA GLN A 26 -4.46 15.72 -7.79
C GLN A 26 -3.65 14.63 -8.49
N ASN A 27 -2.90 14.98 -9.54
CA ASN A 27 -2.04 14.04 -10.25
C ASN A 27 -0.95 13.46 -9.33
N THR A 28 -0.35 14.28 -8.47
CA THR A 28 0.65 13.83 -7.51
C THR A 28 0.06 12.84 -6.50
N ARG A 29 -1.14 13.11 -6.00
CA ARG A 29 -1.86 12.20 -5.10
C ARG A 29 -2.13 10.84 -5.75
N LEU A 30 -2.62 10.84 -6.99
CA LEU A 30 -2.92 9.62 -7.73
C LEU A 30 -1.66 8.80 -7.97
N LYS A 31 -0.55 9.42 -8.35
CA LYS A 31 0.72 8.74 -8.54
C LYS A 31 1.26 8.12 -7.26
N LYS A 32 1.20 8.85 -6.14
CA LYS A 32 1.61 8.32 -4.83
C LYS A 32 0.77 7.11 -4.44
N LYS A 33 -0.53 7.18 -4.66
CA LYS A 33 -1.45 6.08 -4.38
C LYS A 33 -1.16 4.86 -5.24
N GLU A 34 -0.95 5.04 -6.54
CA GLU A 34 -0.59 3.95 -7.46
C GLU A 34 0.69 3.25 -7.05
N VAL A 35 1.75 4.00 -6.76
CA VAL A 35 3.03 3.46 -6.32
C VAL A 35 2.88 2.70 -5.02
N THR A 36 2.17 3.26 -4.04
CA THR A 36 1.92 2.61 -2.75
C THR A 36 1.17 1.29 -2.93
N ILE A 37 0.11 1.27 -3.73
CA ILE A 37 -0.68 0.07 -4.01
C ILE A 37 0.20 -0.99 -4.68
N GLU A 38 0.99 -0.62 -5.66
CA GLU A 38 1.88 -1.55 -6.36
C GLU A 38 2.88 -2.21 -5.41
N PHE A 39 3.53 -1.44 -4.54
CA PHE A 39 4.46 -1.97 -3.54
C PHE A 39 3.76 -2.87 -2.54
N LEU A 40 2.56 -2.52 -2.11
CA LEU A 40 1.79 -3.36 -1.17
C LEU A 40 1.33 -4.67 -1.81
N ILE A 41 0.98 -4.66 -3.09
CA ILE A 41 0.67 -5.89 -3.83
C ILE A 41 1.90 -6.81 -3.89
N GLN A 42 3.07 -6.26 -4.18
CA GLN A 42 4.31 -7.03 -4.20
C GLN A 42 4.65 -7.59 -2.81
N ALA A 43 4.49 -6.77 -1.76
CA ALA A 43 4.69 -7.21 -0.39
C ALA A 43 3.74 -8.36 -0.04
N TRP A 44 2.47 -8.25 -0.43
CA TRP A 44 1.49 -9.30 -0.23
C TRP A 44 1.89 -10.61 -0.92
N ARG A 45 2.34 -10.52 -2.18
CA ARG A 45 2.80 -11.69 -2.95
C ARG A 45 4.01 -12.36 -2.30
N MET A 46 4.95 -11.57 -1.81
CA MET A 46 6.13 -12.09 -1.10
C MET A 46 5.74 -12.81 0.19
N LEU A 47 4.85 -12.20 0.97
CA LEU A 47 4.34 -12.81 2.20
C LEU A 47 3.56 -14.10 1.92
N GLU A 48 2.71 -14.09 0.91
CA GLU A 48 1.95 -15.27 0.52
C GLU A 48 2.88 -16.41 0.09
N LYS A 49 3.87 -16.08 -0.73
CA LYS A 49 4.86 -17.06 -1.20
C LYS A 49 5.68 -17.66 -0.07
N ALA A 50 6.06 -16.85 0.90
CA ALA A 50 6.89 -17.25 2.04
C ALA A 50 6.11 -17.94 3.16
N SER A 51 4.80 -17.72 3.23
CA SER A 51 3.95 -18.23 4.32
C SER A 51 3.84 -19.74 4.31
N ASN A 52 3.83 -20.33 5.52
CA ASN A 52 3.73 -21.78 5.71
C ASN A 52 4.84 -22.59 5.04
N ARG A 53 5.98 -21.94 4.77
CA ARG A 53 7.18 -22.61 4.24
C ARG A 53 8.28 -22.56 5.29
N LYS A 54 8.92 -23.68 5.53
CA LYS A 54 9.99 -23.80 6.53
C LYS A 54 11.38 -23.54 5.96
N ASP A 55 11.48 -23.29 4.67
CA ASP A 55 12.75 -23.09 4.00
C ASP A 55 13.29 -21.67 4.26
N ASN A 56 14.54 -21.59 4.69
CA ASN A 56 15.21 -20.32 5.00
C ASN A 56 15.34 -19.38 3.80
N LYS A 57 15.25 -19.89 2.58
CA LYS A 57 15.35 -19.03 1.38
C LYS A 57 14.24 -17.97 1.28
N TYR A 58 13.11 -18.17 1.97
CA TYR A 58 12.00 -17.23 1.97
C TYR A 58 12.09 -16.15 3.04
N ILE A 59 13.07 -16.23 3.94
CA ILE A 59 13.26 -15.24 5.01
C ILE A 59 13.55 -13.86 4.42
N ALA A 60 14.37 -13.79 3.38
CA ALA A 60 14.69 -12.54 2.69
C ALA A 60 13.44 -11.89 2.10
N ASP A 61 12.52 -12.68 1.55
CA ASP A 61 11.25 -12.17 1.01
C ASP A 61 10.39 -11.57 2.12
N ILE A 62 10.34 -12.20 3.29
CA ILE A 62 9.61 -11.68 4.45
C ILE A 62 10.23 -10.38 4.93
N GLU A 63 11.55 -10.29 5.00
CA GLU A 63 12.27 -9.08 5.39
C GLU A 63 11.94 -7.91 4.48
N ILE A 64 11.96 -8.13 3.17
CA ILE A 64 11.62 -7.11 2.17
C ILE A 64 10.17 -6.66 2.32
N ALA A 65 9.25 -7.62 2.44
CA ALA A 65 7.82 -7.33 2.59
C ALA A 65 7.53 -6.52 3.85
N VAL A 66 8.12 -6.89 4.98
CA VAL A 66 7.96 -6.18 6.25
C VAL A 66 8.51 -4.76 6.14
N ALA A 67 9.67 -4.58 5.50
CA ALA A 67 10.27 -3.26 5.29
C ALA A 67 9.36 -2.38 4.41
N ASP A 68 8.84 -2.92 3.31
CA ASP A 68 7.95 -2.18 2.41
C ASP A 68 6.65 -1.77 3.11
N ILE A 69 6.09 -2.64 3.93
CA ILE A 69 4.88 -2.34 4.70
C ILE A 69 5.15 -1.24 5.72
N GLN A 70 6.28 -1.28 6.42
CA GLN A 70 6.64 -0.23 7.38
C GLN A 70 6.86 1.12 6.70
N LEU A 71 7.30 1.11 5.45
CA LEU A 71 7.50 2.34 4.67
C LEU A 71 6.20 2.91 4.12
N LEU A 72 5.33 2.08 3.59
CA LEU A 72 4.18 2.49 2.78
C LEU A 72 2.82 2.09 3.33
N GLY A 73 2.77 1.25 4.36
CA GLY A 73 1.52 0.73 4.89
C GLY A 73 0.76 1.71 5.78
N THR A 74 -0.45 1.33 6.12
CA THR A 74 -1.26 2.03 7.13
C THR A 74 -0.74 1.72 8.53
N LYS A 75 -1.19 2.47 9.53
CA LYS A 75 -0.81 2.24 10.94
C LYS A 75 -1.10 0.80 11.38
N ARG A 76 -2.24 0.28 10.99
CA ARG A 76 -2.65 -1.09 11.35
C ARG A 76 -1.79 -2.14 10.66
N GLN A 77 -1.50 -1.95 9.38
CA GLN A 77 -0.60 -2.81 8.63
C GLN A 77 0.81 -2.80 9.20
N ILE A 78 1.33 -1.61 9.53
CA ILE A 78 2.65 -1.46 10.14
C ILE A 78 2.71 -2.19 11.48
N LYS A 79 1.67 -2.05 12.31
CA LYS A 79 1.61 -2.72 13.61
C LYS A 79 1.71 -4.24 13.48
N LEU A 80 0.96 -4.82 12.56
CA LEU A 80 0.99 -6.27 12.32
C LEU A 80 2.33 -6.71 11.75
N ALA A 81 2.93 -5.92 10.85
CA ALA A 81 4.26 -6.21 10.31
C ALA A 81 5.34 -6.18 11.39
N GLN A 82 5.27 -5.21 12.30
CA GLN A 82 6.19 -5.12 13.43
C GLN A 82 6.03 -6.30 14.40
N GLN A 83 4.80 -6.71 14.64
CA GLN A 83 4.51 -7.87 15.47
C GLN A 83 5.09 -9.15 14.86
N LEU A 84 4.93 -9.34 13.56
CA LEU A 84 5.51 -10.46 12.83
C LEU A 84 7.05 -10.44 12.93
N ALA A 85 7.66 -9.29 12.70
CA ALA A 85 9.11 -9.14 12.79
C ALA A 85 9.63 -9.48 14.20
N LYS A 86 8.92 -9.03 15.24
CA LYS A 86 9.25 -9.32 16.63
C LYS A 86 9.16 -10.83 16.92
N GLU A 87 8.09 -11.50 16.48
CA GLU A 87 7.91 -12.92 16.66
C GLU A 87 9.03 -13.71 16.00
N ILE A 88 9.38 -13.36 14.76
CA ILE A 88 10.46 -14.05 14.04
C ILE A 88 11.81 -13.82 14.73
N ALA A 89 12.08 -12.59 15.20
CA ALA A 89 13.33 -12.28 15.87
C ALA A 89 13.48 -12.98 17.22
N GLU A 90 12.42 -13.14 17.99
CA GLU A 90 12.45 -13.72 19.33
C GLU A 90 12.32 -15.25 19.34
N ILE A 91 11.47 -15.79 18.46
CA ILE A 91 11.08 -17.20 18.47
C ILE A 91 11.65 -17.95 17.26
N GLY A 92 12.00 -17.23 16.19
CA GLY A 92 12.47 -17.80 14.93
C GLY A 92 11.36 -18.12 13.95
N GLU A 93 10.11 -17.99 14.36
CA GLU A 93 8.94 -18.19 13.49
C GLU A 93 7.80 -17.24 13.89
N GLY A 94 6.90 -16.97 12.97
CA GLY A 94 5.76 -16.12 13.20
C GLY A 94 4.65 -16.37 12.20
N SER A 95 3.43 -16.01 12.55
CA SER A 95 2.28 -16.17 11.67
C SER A 95 2.10 -14.95 10.78
N THR A 96 2.08 -15.17 9.47
CA THR A 96 1.83 -14.13 8.47
C THR A 96 0.35 -13.95 8.14
N LEU A 97 -0.50 -14.86 8.63
CA LEU A 97 -1.90 -14.96 8.20
C LEU A 97 -2.70 -13.69 8.44
N GLU A 98 -2.63 -13.12 9.65
CA GLU A 98 -3.38 -11.90 9.98
C GLU A 98 -2.95 -10.71 9.09
N LEU A 99 -1.66 -10.58 8.84
CA LEU A 99 -1.14 -9.52 7.95
C LEU A 99 -1.59 -9.75 6.50
N LEU A 100 -1.56 -10.97 6.02
CA LEU A 100 -2.03 -11.32 4.67
C LEU A 100 -3.51 -11.00 4.50
N ILE A 101 -4.34 -11.35 5.47
CA ILE A 101 -5.77 -11.08 5.45
C ILE A 101 -6.03 -9.58 5.44
N LEU A 102 -5.36 -8.83 6.31
CA LEU A 102 -5.53 -7.38 6.41
C LEU A 102 -5.12 -6.68 5.09
N LEU A 103 -3.96 -7.03 4.55
CA LEU A 103 -3.48 -6.48 3.28
C LEU A 103 -4.45 -6.80 2.14
N ARG A 104 -4.94 -8.05 2.08
CA ARG A 104 -5.92 -8.45 1.07
C ARG A 104 -7.19 -7.63 1.16
N GLU A 105 -7.74 -7.49 2.36
CA GLU A 105 -8.96 -6.71 2.58
C GLU A 105 -8.76 -5.24 2.21
N ASP A 106 -7.66 -4.63 2.63
CA ASP A 106 -7.36 -3.23 2.36
C ASP A 106 -7.14 -2.97 0.87
N LEU A 107 -6.39 -3.86 0.19
CA LEU A 107 -6.15 -3.75 -1.25
C LEU A 107 -7.43 -3.94 -2.06
N ARG A 108 -8.27 -4.90 -1.68
CA ARG A 108 -9.56 -5.11 -2.35
C ARG A 108 -10.49 -3.91 -2.19
N LYS A 109 -10.48 -3.26 -1.04
CA LYS A 109 -11.23 -2.01 -0.81
C LYS A 109 -10.77 -0.89 -1.75
N GLU A 110 -9.46 -0.76 -1.95
CA GLU A 110 -8.92 0.25 -2.86
C GLU A 110 -9.40 0.05 -4.30
N PHE A 111 -9.65 -1.18 -4.71
CA PHE A 111 -10.20 -1.52 -6.03
C PHE A 111 -11.73 -1.62 -6.04
N MET A 112 -12.39 -1.24 -4.96
CA MET A 112 -13.86 -1.31 -4.82
C MET A 112 -14.43 -2.70 -5.07
N LEU A 113 -13.70 -3.74 -4.67
CA LEU A 113 -14.13 -5.12 -4.81
C LEU A 113 -14.97 -5.55 -3.60
N GLU A 114 -15.82 -6.56 -3.81
CA GLU A 114 -16.70 -7.09 -2.76
C GLU A 114 -15.89 -7.65 -1.59
N GLU A 115 -16.52 -7.67 -0.41
CA GLU A 115 -15.93 -8.29 0.76
C GLU A 115 -15.74 -9.80 0.53
N THR A 116 -14.64 -10.32 1.05
CA THR A 116 -14.33 -11.75 0.92
C THR A 116 -14.46 -12.45 2.26
N PRO A 117 -14.68 -13.78 2.25
CA PRO A 117 -14.56 -14.57 3.47
C PRO A 117 -13.18 -14.38 4.08
N ARG A 118 -13.12 -14.40 5.40
CA ARG A 118 -11.88 -14.23 6.13
C ARG A 118 -10.89 -15.38 5.92
N GLU A 119 -11.40 -16.54 5.55
CA GLU A 119 -10.57 -17.69 5.26
C GLU A 119 -9.60 -17.42 4.12
N PHE A 120 -8.39 -17.90 4.28
CA PHE A 120 -7.34 -17.81 3.28
C PHE A 120 -6.73 -19.18 3.06
N LYS A 121 -6.68 -19.61 1.80
CA LYS A 121 -6.11 -20.90 1.42
C LYS A 121 -4.82 -20.71 0.64
N PHE A 122 -3.77 -21.37 1.07
CA PHE A 122 -2.51 -21.41 0.35
C PHE A 122 -2.49 -22.62 -0.60
N LEU A 123 -2.08 -22.37 -1.84
CA LEU A 123 -1.84 -23.45 -2.79
C LEU A 123 -0.34 -23.76 -2.78
N ARG A 124 0.02 -24.96 -2.35
CA ARG A 124 1.41 -25.42 -2.25
C ARG A 124 1.53 -26.80 -2.86
N PHE A 125 2.23 -26.91 -3.96
CA PHE A 125 2.53 -28.18 -4.59
C PHE A 125 3.80 -28.80 -3.98
N PHE A 126 4.73 -27.98 -3.52
CA PHE A 126 5.98 -28.41 -2.90
C PHE A 126 6.14 -27.72 -1.55
N LYS A 127 6.40 -28.50 -0.53
CA LYS A 127 6.65 -27.98 0.82
C LYS A 127 8.15 -27.76 1.05
#